data_d14387bbdfc5747fa312f6a68f6bbc03
#
_entry.id   d14387bbdfc5747fa312f6a68f6bbc03
#
_cell.length_a   1.000
_cell.length_b   1.000
_cell.length_c   1.000
_cell.angle_alpha   90.00
_cell.angle_beta   90.00
_cell.angle_gamma   90.00
#
_symmetry.space_group_name_H-M   'P 1'
#
loop_
_entity.id
_entity.type
_entity.pdbx_description
1 polymer ?
#
loop_
_entity_poly.entity_id
_entity_poly.type
_entity_poly.pdbx_seq_one_letter_code
_entity_poly.pdbx_strand_id
1 'polypeptide(L)'
;MKRLVLGAAASLVLASAALAEEMRLAVTTSFHNSGLAEVLLPEIKKDLDLDVQLLVVGTGQAIRLGEAGDVDAILVHSKKAEEAFLAGGHGTRRREIMYNDFVFIGPEGDAAGIAGAEDAAEALQQIADAGAAFVSRGDDSGTHKKELSLWASAGLDAEAFGPWYRAVGAGMGAALNTASGMDAYIMSDRASWLNFGNKGGLALLFAGDPVLFNQYAYIPVNPEMHGHVKHGLAMQLEEWLVSDKAAALINGYQINGEALFVFNAKR
;
A
#
# COMPACT_ATOMS: atom_id res chain seq x y z
N MET A 1 -58.93 39.30 -44.16
CA MET A 1 -57.57 38.75 -44.23
C MET A 1 -57.10 38.53 -42.80
N LYS A 2 -57.15 37.27 -42.32
CA LYS A 2 -56.68 36.84 -40.98
C LYS A 2 -55.26 36.33 -41.09
N ARG A 3 -54.29 36.95 -40.46
CA ARG A 3 -52.92 36.52 -40.39
C ARG A 3 -52.76 35.54 -39.20
N LEU A 4 -52.47 34.27 -39.51
CA LEU A 4 -52.02 33.28 -38.52
C LEU A 4 -50.54 33.58 -38.18
N VAL A 5 -50.25 33.80 -36.92
CA VAL A 5 -48.87 33.83 -36.38
C VAL A 5 -48.58 32.45 -35.80
N LEU A 6 -47.72 31.66 -36.45
CA LEU A 6 -47.21 30.42 -35.91
C LEU A 6 -46.05 30.77 -34.94
N GLY A 7 -46.29 30.57 -33.67
CA GLY A 7 -45.22 30.66 -32.65
C GLY A 7 -44.47 29.34 -32.60
N ALA A 8 -43.19 29.31 -32.99
CA ALA A 8 -42.28 28.18 -32.80
C ALA A 8 -41.80 28.20 -31.34
N ALA A 9 -42.23 27.21 -30.54
CA ALA A 9 -41.70 26.97 -29.22
C ALA A 9 -40.39 26.21 -29.37
N ALA A 10 -39.25 26.86 -29.16
CA ALA A 10 -37.94 26.21 -29.06
C ALA A 10 -37.80 25.60 -27.66
N SER A 11 -37.88 24.25 -27.57
CA SER A 11 -37.60 23.49 -26.38
C SER A 11 -36.08 23.47 -26.15
N LEU A 12 -35.59 24.24 -25.20
CA LEU A 12 -34.21 24.16 -24.73
C LEU A 12 -34.04 22.86 -23.92
N VAL A 13 -33.41 21.85 -24.47
CA VAL A 13 -32.96 20.69 -23.74
C VAL A 13 -31.70 21.08 -22.99
N LEU A 14 -31.82 21.40 -21.70
CA LEU A 14 -30.70 21.52 -20.80
C LEU A 14 -30.09 20.13 -20.58
N ALA A 15 -29.04 19.81 -21.32
CA ALA A 15 -28.18 18.67 -21.00
C ALA A 15 -27.48 19.00 -19.66
N SER A 16 -27.97 18.46 -18.55
CA SER A 16 -27.22 18.42 -17.30
C SER A 16 -25.98 17.58 -17.57
N ALA A 17 -24.80 18.22 -17.63
CA ALA A 17 -23.55 17.49 -17.51
C ALA A 17 -23.59 16.82 -16.13
N ALA A 18 -23.78 15.51 -16.09
CA ALA A 18 -23.59 14.76 -14.87
C ALA A 18 -22.12 14.95 -14.48
N LEU A 19 -21.87 15.60 -13.36
CA LEU A 19 -20.54 15.64 -12.77
C LEU A 19 -20.23 14.22 -12.32
N ALA A 20 -19.03 13.74 -12.66
CA ALA A 20 -18.56 12.44 -12.18
C ALA A 20 -18.70 12.39 -10.66
N GLU A 21 -19.17 11.27 -10.15
CA GLU A 21 -19.24 11.07 -8.70
C GLU A 21 -17.82 11.00 -8.13
N GLU A 22 -17.63 11.57 -6.96
CA GLU A 22 -16.31 11.69 -6.32
C GLU A 22 -16.31 11.00 -4.97
N MET A 23 -15.26 10.25 -4.64
CA MET A 23 -15.05 9.69 -3.30
C MET A 23 -13.61 9.90 -2.83
N ARG A 24 -13.41 9.80 -1.50
CA ARG A 24 -12.10 9.89 -0.85
C ARG A 24 -11.64 8.52 -0.37
N LEU A 25 -10.44 8.14 -0.77
CA LEU A 25 -9.80 6.88 -0.37
C LEU A 25 -8.47 7.18 0.33
N ALA A 26 -8.36 6.86 1.61
CA ALA A 26 -7.05 6.92 2.28
C ALA A 26 -6.22 5.70 1.92
N VAL A 27 -5.01 5.95 1.43
CA VAL A 27 -4.07 4.91 1.00
C VAL A 27 -2.71 5.10 1.63
N THR A 28 -1.91 4.02 1.68
CA THR A 28 -0.55 4.10 2.21
C THR A 28 0.41 4.76 1.21
N THR A 29 1.48 5.37 1.74
CA THR A 29 2.56 5.91 0.90
C THR A 29 3.22 4.83 0.04
N SER A 30 3.32 3.59 0.53
CA SER A 30 3.86 2.45 -0.24
C SER A 30 2.98 2.10 -1.44
N PHE A 31 1.64 2.12 -1.29
CA PHE A 31 0.71 1.93 -2.41
C PHE A 31 0.87 3.03 -3.47
N HIS A 32 0.87 4.29 -3.04
CA HIS A 32 1.05 5.42 -3.96
C HIS A 32 2.40 5.35 -4.68
N ASN A 33 3.50 5.15 -3.95
CA ASN A 33 4.85 5.11 -4.50
C ASN A 33 5.10 3.90 -5.42
N SER A 34 4.28 2.85 -5.32
CA SER A 34 4.35 1.72 -6.24
C SER A 34 3.98 2.07 -7.68
N GLY A 35 3.21 3.15 -7.89
CA GLY A 35 2.70 3.57 -9.21
C GLY A 35 1.45 2.79 -9.68
N LEU A 36 0.99 1.76 -8.96
CA LEU A 36 -0.18 0.97 -9.37
C LEU A 36 -1.46 1.84 -9.46
N ALA A 37 -1.59 2.86 -8.61
CA ALA A 37 -2.72 3.79 -8.65
C ALA A 37 -2.86 4.48 -10.02
N GLU A 38 -1.75 4.80 -10.70
CA GLU A 38 -1.75 5.45 -12.01
C GLU A 38 -2.35 4.56 -13.11
N VAL A 39 -2.32 3.23 -12.90
CA VAL A 39 -2.94 2.24 -13.79
C VAL A 39 -4.41 2.01 -13.44
N LEU A 40 -4.75 1.92 -12.15
CA LEU A 40 -6.10 1.59 -11.71
C LEU A 40 -7.07 2.76 -11.83
N LEU A 41 -6.70 3.98 -11.42
CA LEU A 41 -7.61 5.13 -11.34
C LEU A 41 -8.24 5.51 -12.69
N PRO A 42 -7.51 5.55 -13.82
CA PRO A 42 -8.12 5.84 -15.12
C PRO A 42 -9.16 4.80 -15.55
N GLU A 43 -8.93 3.52 -15.24
CA GLU A 43 -9.83 2.43 -15.58
C GLU A 43 -11.06 2.41 -14.66
N ILE A 44 -10.89 2.74 -13.37
CA ILE A 44 -12.00 2.95 -12.42
C ILE A 44 -12.90 4.09 -12.93
N LYS A 45 -12.31 5.23 -13.28
CA LYS A 45 -13.07 6.38 -13.81
C LYS A 45 -13.85 6.02 -15.07
N LYS A 46 -13.22 5.30 -15.98
CA LYS A 46 -13.83 4.87 -17.24
C LYS A 46 -15.02 3.93 -17.04
N ASP A 47 -14.91 3.00 -16.09
CA ASP A 47 -15.90 1.94 -15.89
C ASP A 47 -17.05 2.36 -14.97
N LEU A 48 -16.77 3.19 -13.96
CA LEU A 48 -17.72 3.59 -12.93
C LEU A 48 -18.16 5.06 -13.01
N ASP A 49 -17.55 5.88 -13.88
CA ASP A 49 -17.66 7.35 -13.88
C ASP A 49 -17.35 7.95 -12.47
N LEU A 50 -16.43 7.33 -11.76
CA LEU A 50 -16.06 7.65 -10.37
C LEU A 50 -14.69 8.28 -10.30
N ASP A 51 -14.60 9.50 -9.75
CA ASP A 51 -13.35 10.16 -9.38
C ASP A 51 -12.93 9.76 -7.96
N VAL A 52 -11.85 9.00 -7.85
CA VAL A 52 -11.29 8.58 -6.55
C VAL A 52 -10.15 9.50 -6.15
N GLN A 53 -10.39 10.35 -5.15
CA GLN A 53 -9.37 11.20 -4.55
C GLN A 53 -8.56 10.42 -3.54
N LEU A 54 -7.25 10.24 -3.80
CA LEU A 54 -6.35 9.58 -2.86
C LEU A 54 -5.85 10.53 -1.77
N LEU A 55 -6.03 10.16 -0.51
CA LEU A 55 -5.35 10.75 0.64
C LEU A 55 -4.17 9.86 0.98
N VAL A 56 -2.97 10.27 0.55
CA VAL A 56 -1.73 9.47 0.68
C VAL A 56 -1.09 9.74 2.03
N VAL A 57 -1.15 8.77 2.93
CA VAL A 57 -0.68 8.90 4.33
C VAL A 57 -0.06 7.58 4.83
N GLY A 58 0.46 7.55 6.04
CA GLY A 58 0.84 6.29 6.69
C GLY A 58 -0.37 5.50 7.19
N THR A 59 -0.23 4.17 7.36
CA THR A 59 -1.33 3.27 7.79
C THR A 59 -2.08 3.80 9.02
N GLY A 60 -1.37 4.23 10.07
CA GLY A 60 -2.02 4.75 11.27
C GLY A 60 -2.83 6.02 11.03
N GLN A 61 -2.39 6.90 10.14
CA GLN A 61 -3.15 8.09 9.76
C GLN A 61 -4.36 7.73 8.89
N ALA A 62 -4.22 6.76 7.95
CA ALA A 62 -5.36 6.29 7.15
C ALA A 62 -6.47 5.71 8.04
N ILE A 63 -6.11 4.91 9.06
CA ILE A 63 -7.05 4.39 10.07
C ILE A 63 -7.77 5.56 10.79
N ARG A 64 -7.02 6.56 11.29
CA ARG A 64 -7.62 7.72 11.98
C ARG A 64 -8.56 8.53 11.07
N LEU A 65 -8.25 8.70 9.79
CA LEU A 65 -9.13 9.37 8.83
C LEU A 65 -10.44 8.58 8.64
N GLY A 66 -10.35 7.25 8.58
CA GLY A 66 -11.54 6.37 8.54
C GLY A 66 -12.35 6.43 9.84
N GLU A 67 -11.69 6.42 11.00
CA GLU A 67 -12.35 6.56 12.32
C GLU A 67 -13.08 7.89 12.47
N ALA A 68 -12.54 8.96 11.89
CA ALA A 68 -13.15 10.29 11.89
C ALA A 68 -14.26 10.46 10.82
N GLY A 69 -14.36 9.55 9.84
CA GLY A 69 -15.26 9.68 8.70
C GLY A 69 -14.80 10.73 7.66
N ASP A 70 -13.53 11.11 7.69
CA ASP A 70 -12.94 12.07 6.73
C ASP A 70 -12.72 11.47 5.34
N VAL A 71 -12.82 10.15 5.22
CA VAL A 71 -12.72 9.38 3.98
C VAL A 71 -13.87 8.37 3.88
N ASP A 72 -14.16 7.91 2.66
CA ASP A 72 -15.23 6.97 2.39
C ASP A 72 -14.78 5.50 2.51
N ALA A 73 -13.48 5.26 2.32
CA ALA A 73 -12.84 3.97 2.48
C ALA A 73 -11.34 4.11 2.77
N ILE A 74 -10.73 3.02 3.22
CA ILE A 74 -9.28 2.90 3.41
C ILE A 74 -8.73 1.70 2.62
N LEU A 75 -7.51 1.81 2.06
CA LEU A 75 -6.74 0.72 1.45
C LEU A 75 -5.37 0.69 2.11
N VAL A 76 -5.20 -0.25 3.01
CA VAL A 76 -4.03 -0.34 3.90
C VAL A 76 -3.52 -1.78 4.02
N HIS A 77 -2.42 -2.02 4.75
CA HIS A 77 -1.75 -3.31 4.85
C HIS A 77 -1.26 -3.60 6.28
N SER A 78 -2.11 -3.42 7.28
CA SER A 78 -1.81 -3.79 8.68
C SER A 78 -2.99 -4.52 9.28
N LYS A 79 -3.03 -5.84 9.10
CA LYS A 79 -4.15 -6.70 9.51
C LYS A 79 -4.61 -6.41 10.94
N LYS A 80 -3.68 -6.29 11.90
CA LYS A 80 -4.00 -6.00 13.30
C LYS A 80 -4.74 -4.66 13.47
N ALA A 81 -4.29 -3.60 12.78
CA ALA A 81 -4.93 -2.29 12.85
C ALA A 81 -6.28 -2.29 12.13
N GLU A 82 -6.39 -3.01 11.01
CA GLU A 82 -7.63 -3.18 10.24
C GLU A 82 -8.69 -3.94 11.04
N GLU A 83 -8.29 -5.01 11.75
CA GLU A 83 -9.18 -5.77 12.63
C GLU A 83 -9.66 -4.93 13.84
N ALA A 84 -8.77 -4.10 14.41
CA ALA A 84 -9.15 -3.18 15.48
C ALA A 84 -10.13 -2.10 14.98
N PHE A 85 -9.93 -1.57 13.78
CA PHE A 85 -10.83 -0.62 13.12
C PHE A 85 -12.24 -1.21 12.92
N LEU A 86 -12.34 -2.47 12.48
CA LEU A 86 -13.61 -3.18 12.35
C LEU A 86 -14.25 -3.48 13.71
N ALA A 87 -13.47 -3.94 14.69
CA ALA A 87 -13.97 -4.21 16.05
C ALA A 87 -14.50 -2.95 16.73
N GLY A 88 -13.95 -1.78 16.42
CA GLY A 88 -14.46 -0.47 16.83
C GLY A 88 -15.74 -0.03 16.10
N GLY A 89 -16.22 -0.79 15.11
CA GLY A 89 -17.42 -0.46 14.34
C GLY A 89 -17.19 0.60 13.24
N HIS A 90 -15.97 1.03 13.00
CA HIS A 90 -15.64 2.11 12.06
C HIS A 90 -15.67 1.68 10.59
N GLY A 91 -15.47 0.40 10.30
CA GLY A 91 -15.57 -0.19 8.96
C GLY A 91 -16.69 -1.23 8.88
N THR A 92 -17.19 -1.49 7.67
CA THR A 92 -18.26 -2.46 7.45
C THR A 92 -17.74 -3.88 7.23
N ARG A 93 -16.67 -4.02 6.46
CA ARG A 93 -16.02 -5.31 6.17
C ARG A 93 -14.58 -5.10 5.71
N ARG A 94 -13.75 -6.13 5.86
CA ARG A 94 -12.37 -6.19 5.35
C ARG A 94 -12.33 -7.08 4.11
N ARG A 95 -11.88 -6.53 2.99
CA ARG A 95 -11.70 -7.27 1.75
C ARG A 95 -10.22 -7.28 1.37
N GLU A 96 -9.60 -8.45 1.38
CA GLU A 96 -8.27 -8.61 0.80
C GLU A 96 -8.35 -8.41 -0.70
N ILE A 97 -7.42 -7.61 -1.25
CA ILE A 97 -7.39 -7.27 -2.68
C ILE A 97 -6.17 -7.88 -3.35
N MET A 98 -4.99 -7.61 -2.80
CA MET A 98 -3.71 -8.01 -3.37
C MET A 98 -2.64 -8.02 -2.29
N TYR A 99 -1.52 -8.64 -2.58
CA TYR A 99 -0.32 -8.51 -1.75
C TYR A 99 0.91 -8.20 -2.63
N ASN A 100 1.88 -7.55 -2.02
CA ASN A 100 3.27 -7.52 -2.45
C ASN A 100 4.13 -8.14 -1.34
N ASP A 101 5.44 -8.04 -1.43
CA ASP A 101 6.33 -8.55 -0.40
C ASP A 101 7.31 -7.49 0.11
N PHE A 102 7.82 -7.76 1.30
CA PHE A 102 9.06 -7.18 1.79
C PHE A 102 10.22 -8.06 1.33
N VAL A 103 11.38 -7.42 1.18
CA VAL A 103 12.61 -8.08 0.76
C VAL A 103 13.75 -7.63 1.66
N PHE A 104 14.75 -8.50 1.86
CA PHE A 104 16.01 -8.09 2.47
C PHE A 104 17.01 -7.78 1.37
N ILE A 105 17.61 -6.62 1.50
CA ILE A 105 18.61 -6.04 0.62
C ILE A 105 19.90 -5.92 1.43
N GLY A 106 21.02 -6.10 0.81
CA GLY A 106 22.32 -5.95 1.43
C GLY A 106 23.44 -5.88 0.42
N PRO A 107 24.70 -5.79 0.88
CA PRO A 107 25.86 -5.81 0.02
C PRO A 107 25.89 -7.05 -0.87
N GLU A 108 26.25 -6.90 -2.15
CA GLU A 108 26.37 -8.03 -3.09
C GLU A 108 27.29 -9.16 -2.59
N GLY A 109 28.31 -8.79 -1.76
CA GLY A 109 29.22 -9.76 -1.15
C GLY A 109 28.61 -10.60 -0.03
N ASP A 110 27.42 -10.23 0.45
CA ASP A 110 26.60 -10.95 1.45
C ASP A 110 27.40 -11.57 2.61
N ALA A 111 28.17 -10.75 3.31
CA ALA A 111 29.06 -11.24 4.37
C ALA A 111 28.32 -11.96 5.53
N ALA A 112 27.03 -11.67 5.73
CA ALA A 112 26.17 -12.39 6.69
C ALA A 112 25.60 -13.71 6.13
N GLY A 113 25.59 -13.90 4.79
CA GLY A 113 25.16 -15.13 4.15
C GLY A 113 23.65 -15.30 4.01
N ILE A 114 22.87 -14.21 4.06
CA ILE A 114 21.40 -14.25 4.11
C ILE A 114 20.77 -14.76 2.82
N ALA A 115 21.48 -14.72 1.68
CA ALA A 115 20.98 -15.26 0.42
C ALA A 115 20.76 -16.79 0.47
N GLY A 116 21.40 -17.47 1.42
CA GLY A 116 21.26 -18.90 1.65
C GLY A 116 20.29 -19.28 2.77
N ALA A 117 19.65 -18.31 3.42
CA ALA A 117 18.74 -18.53 4.54
C ALA A 117 17.48 -19.29 4.08
N GLU A 118 16.97 -20.18 4.93
CA GLU A 118 15.74 -20.95 4.66
C GLU A 118 14.49 -20.10 4.87
N ASP A 119 14.53 -19.16 5.82
CA ASP A 119 13.43 -18.25 6.14
C ASP A 119 13.92 -16.86 6.62
N ALA A 120 12.99 -15.95 6.81
CA ALA A 120 13.29 -14.57 7.24
C ALA A 120 13.89 -14.50 8.65
N ALA A 121 13.54 -15.43 9.54
CA ALA A 121 14.06 -15.45 10.89
C ALA A 121 15.55 -15.88 10.89
N GLU A 122 15.90 -16.87 10.08
CA GLU A 122 17.30 -17.27 9.89
C GLU A 122 18.12 -16.14 9.26
N ALA A 123 17.60 -15.48 8.21
CA ALA A 123 18.28 -14.33 7.59
C ALA A 123 18.59 -13.23 8.61
N LEU A 124 17.63 -12.91 9.47
CA LEU A 124 17.82 -11.91 10.53
C LEU A 124 18.81 -12.38 11.60
N GLN A 125 18.77 -13.67 11.99
CA GLN A 125 19.73 -14.24 12.94
C GLN A 125 21.16 -14.16 12.40
N GLN A 126 21.36 -14.49 11.11
CA GLN A 126 22.67 -14.38 10.45
C GLN A 126 23.22 -12.96 10.44
N ILE A 127 22.35 -11.95 10.18
CA ILE A 127 22.74 -10.54 10.26
C ILE A 127 23.19 -10.17 11.69
N ALA A 128 22.41 -10.59 12.71
CA ALA A 128 22.69 -10.30 14.11
C ALA A 128 23.97 -10.98 14.59
N ASP A 129 24.17 -12.26 14.28
CA ASP A 129 25.36 -13.05 14.66
C ASP A 129 26.64 -12.49 14.04
N ALA A 130 26.55 -12.00 12.80
CA ALA A 130 27.65 -11.32 12.13
C ALA A 130 27.90 -9.90 12.67
N GLY A 131 26.98 -9.32 13.45
CA GLY A 131 27.01 -7.91 13.80
C GLY A 131 27.06 -6.99 12.58
N ALA A 132 26.49 -7.47 11.47
CA ALA A 132 26.55 -6.77 10.19
C ALA A 132 25.66 -5.52 10.22
N ALA A 133 26.15 -4.43 9.61
CA ALA A 133 25.42 -3.17 9.60
C ALA A 133 24.01 -3.35 9.05
N PHE A 134 22.99 -2.97 9.81
CA PHE A 134 21.59 -3.00 9.43
C PHE A 134 20.95 -1.62 9.61
N VAL A 135 20.23 -1.17 8.58
CA VAL A 135 19.50 0.09 8.59
C VAL A 135 18.01 -0.18 8.77
N SER A 136 17.45 0.35 9.84
CA SER A 136 16.01 0.37 10.10
C SER A 136 15.42 1.72 9.74
N ARG A 137 14.17 1.73 9.28
CA ARG A 137 13.42 2.98 9.09
C ARG A 137 13.26 3.76 10.38
N GLY A 138 12.94 3.11 11.49
CA GLY A 138 12.81 3.74 12.80
C GLY A 138 11.74 4.84 12.90
N ASP A 139 10.74 4.87 11.99
CA ASP A 139 9.76 5.95 11.80
C ASP A 139 8.32 5.57 12.16
N ASP A 140 8.12 4.48 12.88
CA ASP A 140 6.81 3.91 13.27
C ASP A 140 5.88 3.58 12.07
N SER A 141 6.43 3.46 10.87
CA SER A 141 5.70 3.05 9.66
C SER A 141 5.28 1.57 9.69
N GLY A 142 4.44 1.17 8.74
CA GLY A 142 4.09 -0.25 8.55
C GLY A 142 5.32 -1.13 8.29
N THR A 143 6.29 -0.66 7.52
CA THR A 143 7.57 -1.35 7.28
C THR A 143 8.37 -1.51 8.57
N HIS A 144 8.51 -0.44 9.37
CA HIS A 144 9.22 -0.51 10.64
C HIS A 144 8.54 -1.48 11.63
N LYS A 145 7.21 -1.40 11.75
CA LYS A 145 6.44 -2.36 12.60
C LYS A 145 6.62 -3.80 12.14
N LYS A 146 6.63 -4.04 10.83
CA LYS A 146 6.89 -5.35 10.27
C LYS A 146 8.29 -5.85 10.58
N GLU A 147 9.30 -5.02 10.38
CA GLU A 147 10.69 -5.31 10.71
C GLU A 147 10.84 -5.73 12.18
N LEU A 148 10.32 -4.92 13.13
CA LEU A 148 10.37 -5.24 14.56
C LEU A 148 9.66 -6.57 14.88
N SER A 149 8.53 -6.86 14.21
CA SER A 149 7.83 -8.12 14.41
C SER A 149 8.63 -9.33 13.91
N LEU A 150 9.42 -9.17 12.84
CA LEU A 150 10.29 -10.22 12.32
C LEU A 150 11.49 -10.46 13.24
N TRP A 151 12.13 -9.40 13.75
CA TRP A 151 13.17 -9.52 14.78
C TRP A 151 12.65 -10.30 16.01
N ALA A 152 11.48 -9.92 16.53
CA ALA A 152 10.84 -10.60 17.66
C ALA A 152 10.51 -12.07 17.34
N SER A 153 10.06 -12.39 16.12
CA SER A 153 9.80 -13.77 15.69
C SER A 153 11.07 -14.61 15.59
N ALA A 154 12.22 -13.98 15.30
CA ALA A 154 13.53 -14.61 15.35
C ALA A 154 14.09 -14.75 16.78
N GLY A 155 13.32 -14.32 17.80
CA GLY A 155 13.77 -14.35 19.20
C GLY A 155 14.74 -13.23 19.58
N LEU A 156 14.83 -12.19 18.77
CA LEU A 156 15.76 -11.07 18.91
C LEU A 156 15.02 -9.80 19.31
N ASP A 157 15.63 -9.02 20.21
CA ASP A 157 15.11 -7.75 20.69
C ASP A 157 15.89 -6.59 20.06
N ALA A 158 15.25 -5.87 19.15
CA ALA A 158 15.87 -4.75 18.45
C ALA A 158 16.28 -3.58 19.39
N GLU A 159 15.66 -3.45 20.57
CA GLU A 159 16.02 -2.45 21.57
C GLU A 159 17.36 -2.79 22.26
N ALA A 160 17.76 -4.06 22.26
CA ALA A 160 19.02 -4.53 22.82
C ALA A 160 20.20 -4.51 21.82
N PHE A 161 19.95 -4.13 20.55
CA PHE A 161 20.98 -4.18 19.51
C PHE A 161 22.06 -3.11 19.72
N GLY A 162 23.27 -3.45 19.30
CA GLY A 162 24.41 -2.58 19.34
C GLY A 162 24.47 -1.58 18.18
N PRO A 163 25.61 -0.91 17.99
CA PRO A 163 25.76 0.16 16.99
C PRO A 163 25.67 -0.30 15.54
N TRP A 164 25.62 -1.60 15.27
CA TRP A 164 25.40 -2.17 13.97
C TRP A 164 23.95 -1.99 13.47
N TYR A 165 22.98 -1.84 14.38
CA TYR A 165 21.58 -1.54 14.06
C TYR A 165 21.34 -0.03 14.14
N ARG A 166 20.89 0.56 13.02
CA ARG A 166 20.74 2.02 12.91
C ARG A 166 19.34 2.40 12.47
N ALA A 167 18.54 2.88 13.40
CA ALA A 167 17.27 3.52 13.13
C ALA A 167 17.49 4.95 12.60
N VAL A 168 17.02 5.23 11.39
CA VAL A 168 17.24 6.54 10.72
C VAL A 168 16.10 7.54 10.94
N GLY A 169 14.94 7.11 11.43
CA GLY A 169 13.78 7.96 11.68
C GLY A 169 13.19 8.59 10.40
N ALA A 170 13.29 7.90 9.24
CA ALA A 170 12.96 8.48 7.95
C ALA A 170 12.24 7.50 7.01
N GLY A 171 11.63 8.04 5.94
CA GLY A 171 10.94 7.25 4.91
C GLY A 171 11.88 6.31 4.14
N MET A 172 11.29 5.33 3.41
CA MET A 172 12.02 4.24 2.77
C MET A 172 13.13 4.71 1.82
N GLY A 173 12.90 5.75 1.02
CA GLY A 173 13.94 6.28 0.12
C GLY A 173 15.17 6.81 0.85
N ALA A 174 15.00 7.50 1.98
CA ALA A 174 16.11 7.98 2.80
C ALA A 174 16.83 6.82 3.50
N ALA A 175 16.09 5.83 4.00
CA ALA A 175 16.64 4.63 4.61
C ALA A 175 17.46 3.81 3.60
N LEU A 176 16.96 3.61 2.36
CA LEU A 176 17.71 2.96 1.28
C LEU A 176 18.98 3.73 0.89
N ASN A 177 18.93 5.07 0.83
CA ASN A 177 20.14 5.88 0.59
C ASN A 177 21.16 5.72 1.71
N THR A 178 20.71 5.64 2.97
CA THR A 178 21.60 5.40 4.12
C THR A 178 22.22 4.00 4.02
N ALA A 179 21.43 2.97 3.73
CA ALA A 179 21.93 1.61 3.57
C ALA A 179 22.95 1.51 2.42
N SER A 180 22.67 2.16 1.27
CA SER A 180 23.59 2.22 0.13
C SER A 180 24.91 2.91 0.50
N GLY A 181 24.84 4.03 1.22
CA GLY A 181 26.04 4.76 1.65
C GLY A 181 26.87 4.06 2.73
N MET A 182 26.26 3.12 3.47
CA MET A 182 26.90 2.36 4.55
C MET A 182 27.27 0.94 4.15
N ASP A 183 26.91 0.49 2.95
CA ASP A 183 27.02 -0.91 2.52
C ASP A 183 26.34 -1.85 3.54
N ALA A 184 25.10 -1.52 3.92
CA ALA A 184 24.38 -2.14 5.02
C ALA A 184 23.17 -2.96 4.54
N TYR A 185 22.76 -3.94 5.36
CA TYR A 185 21.50 -4.65 5.19
C TYR A 185 20.32 -3.75 5.53
N ILE A 186 19.17 -4.00 4.88
CA ILE A 186 17.94 -3.26 5.10
C ILE A 186 16.73 -4.10 4.65
N MET A 187 15.60 -3.96 5.33
CA MET A 187 14.31 -4.46 4.85
C MET A 187 13.57 -3.34 4.08
N SER A 188 13.08 -3.64 2.91
CA SER A 188 12.26 -2.73 2.10
C SER A 188 11.05 -3.45 1.51
N ASP A 189 9.99 -2.71 1.20
CA ASP A 189 9.03 -3.21 0.23
C ASP A 189 9.68 -3.29 -1.16
N ARG A 190 9.30 -4.32 -1.94
CA ARG A 190 9.89 -4.59 -3.26
C ARG A 190 9.75 -3.41 -4.21
N ALA A 191 8.62 -2.69 -4.19
CA ALA A 191 8.39 -1.55 -5.08
C ALA A 191 9.40 -0.43 -4.85
N SER A 192 9.62 -0.07 -3.59
CA SER A 192 10.62 0.94 -3.21
C SER A 192 12.01 0.52 -3.67
N TRP A 193 12.38 -0.75 -3.51
CA TRP A 193 13.67 -1.27 -4.00
C TRP A 193 13.78 -1.23 -5.53
N LEU A 194 12.74 -1.67 -6.26
CA LEU A 194 12.78 -1.68 -7.73
C LEU A 194 12.92 -0.28 -8.32
N ASN A 195 12.24 0.70 -7.72
CA ASN A 195 12.30 2.11 -8.13
C ASN A 195 13.53 2.86 -7.60
N PHE A 196 14.28 2.26 -6.66
CA PHE A 196 15.44 2.92 -6.07
C PHE A 196 16.61 2.97 -7.06
N GLY A 197 17.05 4.19 -7.42
CA GLY A 197 18.10 4.40 -8.42
C GLY A 197 19.54 4.36 -7.87
N ASN A 198 19.74 4.70 -6.58
CA ASN A 198 21.08 4.81 -5.98
C ASN A 198 21.48 3.51 -5.26
N LYS A 199 21.44 2.38 -5.96
CA LYS A 199 21.67 1.05 -5.38
C LYS A 199 23.10 0.82 -4.89
N GLY A 200 24.09 1.49 -5.51
CA GLY A 200 25.51 1.26 -5.18
C GLY A 200 25.89 -0.21 -5.34
N GLY A 201 26.51 -0.80 -4.34
CA GLY A 201 26.84 -2.24 -4.26
C GLY A 201 25.76 -3.09 -3.57
N LEU A 202 24.51 -2.59 -3.44
CA LEU A 202 23.43 -3.34 -2.83
C LEU A 202 22.70 -4.22 -3.85
N ALA A 203 22.31 -5.42 -3.42
CA ALA A 203 21.47 -6.37 -4.15
C ALA A 203 20.30 -6.83 -3.30
N LEU A 204 19.23 -7.33 -3.95
CA LEU A 204 18.18 -8.10 -3.29
C LEU A 204 18.75 -9.48 -2.97
N LEU A 205 18.85 -9.83 -1.69
CA LEU A 205 19.48 -11.05 -1.23
C LEU A 205 18.48 -12.10 -0.77
N PHE A 206 17.37 -11.69 -0.13
CA PHE A 206 16.39 -12.63 0.38
C PHE A 206 14.96 -12.16 0.13
N ALA A 207 14.08 -13.07 -0.31
CA ALA A 207 12.66 -12.85 -0.59
C ALA A 207 11.89 -14.17 -0.64
N GLY A 208 10.55 -14.08 -0.70
CA GLY A 208 9.68 -15.23 -0.99
C GLY A 208 9.17 -15.98 0.22
N ASP A 209 9.65 -15.67 1.43
CA ASP A 209 9.07 -16.23 2.64
C ASP A 209 7.64 -15.68 2.84
N PRO A 210 6.62 -16.53 3.09
CA PRO A 210 5.24 -16.08 3.33
C PRO A 210 5.07 -15.03 4.44
N VAL A 211 5.95 -15.03 5.45
CA VAL A 211 5.92 -14.01 6.51
C VAL A 211 6.27 -12.62 6.00
N LEU A 212 6.93 -12.50 4.84
CA LEU A 212 7.25 -11.23 4.20
C LEU A 212 6.09 -10.68 3.36
N PHE A 213 5.01 -11.42 3.17
CA PHE A 213 3.89 -10.95 2.36
C PHE A 213 3.18 -9.78 3.05
N ASN A 214 2.89 -8.77 2.25
CA ASN A 214 2.30 -7.51 2.65
C ASN A 214 0.90 -7.41 2.03
N GLN A 215 -0.11 -7.91 2.77
CA GLN A 215 -1.48 -8.00 2.33
C GLN A 215 -2.19 -6.66 2.40
N TYR A 216 -2.65 -6.15 1.28
CA TYR A 216 -3.51 -4.97 1.18
C TYR A 216 -4.97 -5.36 1.33
N ALA A 217 -5.67 -4.64 2.19
CA ALA A 217 -7.10 -4.79 2.37
C ALA A 217 -7.82 -3.46 2.16
N TYR A 218 -8.97 -3.54 1.50
CA TYR A 218 -9.92 -2.45 1.31
C TYR A 218 -11.01 -2.56 2.37
N ILE A 219 -11.36 -1.42 2.99
CA ILE A 219 -12.37 -1.36 4.05
C ILE A 219 -13.24 -0.12 3.85
N PRO A 220 -14.51 -0.27 3.45
CA PRO A 220 -15.48 0.82 3.44
C PRO A 220 -15.75 1.34 4.86
N VAL A 221 -15.80 2.66 5.03
CA VAL A 221 -16.16 3.29 6.31
C VAL A 221 -17.64 3.07 6.59
N ASN A 222 -17.97 2.87 7.87
CA ASN A 222 -19.32 2.52 8.30
C ASN A 222 -20.25 3.74 8.26
N PRO A 223 -21.30 3.75 7.42
CA PRO A 223 -22.26 4.85 7.32
C PRO A 223 -23.13 5.03 8.56
N GLU A 224 -23.26 4.01 9.42
CA GLU A 224 -23.99 4.13 10.68
C GLU A 224 -23.26 5.02 11.70
N MET A 225 -21.91 5.04 11.62
CA MET A 225 -21.07 5.91 12.43
C MET A 225 -20.97 7.31 11.82
N HIS A 226 -20.95 7.42 10.48
CA HIS A 226 -20.72 8.65 9.73
C HIS A 226 -21.68 8.76 8.55
N GLY A 227 -22.88 9.32 8.76
CA GLY A 227 -23.95 9.39 7.75
C GLY A 227 -23.63 10.20 6.49
N HIS A 228 -22.50 10.91 6.47
CA HIS A 228 -22.04 11.70 5.31
C HIS A 228 -21.06 10.97 4.39
N VAL A 229 -20.52 9.81 4.80
CA VAL A 229 -19.62 9.03 3.94
C VAL A 229 -20.36 8.43 2.76
N LYS A 230 -19.71 8.41 1.63
CA LYS A 230 -20.28 7.93 0.37
C LYS A 230 -20.18 6.40 0.26
N HIS A 231 -20.79 5.72 1.23
CA HIS A 231 -20.69 4.26 1.37
C HIS A 231 -21.10 3.51 0.09
N GLY A 232 -22.14 3.99 -0.63
CA GLY A 232 -22.55 3.42 -1.90
C GLY A 232 -21.44 3.40 -2.95
N LEU A 233 -20.68 4.51 -3.07
CA LEU A 233 -19.53 4.59 -3.98
C LEU A 233 -18.37 3.72 -3.51
N ALA A 234 -18.14 3.68 -2.19
CA ALA A 234 -17.12 2.80 -1.62
C ALA A 234 -17.41 1.31 -1.92
N MET A 235 -18.67 0.91 -1.89
CA MET A 235 -19.10 -0.44 -2.26
C MET A 235 -18.93 -0.73 -3.75
N GLN A 236 -19.25 0.23 -4.64
CA GLN A 236 -19.05 0.09 -6.08
C GLN A 236 -17.55 -0.07 -6.41
N LEU A 237 -16.69 0.72 -5.75
CA LEU A 237 -15.24 0.59 -5.91
C LEU A 237 -14.74 -0.77 -5.40
N GLU A 238 -15.26 -1.27 -4.28
CA GLU A 238 -14.91 -2.61 -3.79
C GLU A 238 -15.23 -3.70 -4.81
N GLU A 239 -16.44 -3.68 -5.38
CA GLU A 239 -16.85 -4.66 -6.40
C GLU A 239 -15.96 -4.59 -7.65
N TRP A 240 -15.57 -3.37 -8.06
CA TRP A 240 -14.63 -3.20 -9.18
C TRP A 240 -13.25 -3.75 -8.82
N LEU A 241 -12.74 -3.48 -7.60
CA LEU A 241 -11.42 -3.94 -7.13
C LEU A 241 -11.30 -5.47 -7.05
N VAL A 242 -12.42 -6.21 -6.93
CA VAL A 242 -12.42 -7.69 -6.93
C VAL A 242 -12.77 -8.28 -8.30
N SER A 243 -12.90 -7.47 -9.34
CA SER A 243 -13.26 -7.91 -10.70
C SER A 243 -12.09 -8.59 -11.44
N ASP A 244 -12.42 -9.33 -12.53
CA ASP A 244 -11.42 -9.91 -13.43
C ASP A 244 -10.52 -8.85 -14.06
N LYS A 245 -11.09 -7.66 -14.34
CA LYS A 245 -10.33 -6.54 -14.90
C LYS A 245 -9.29 -6.02 -13.91
N ALA A 246 -9.68 -5.79 -12.65
CA ALA A 246 -8.74 -5.40 -11.61
C ALA A 246 -7.66 -6.46 -11.40
N ALA A 247 -8.05 -7.75 -11.39
CA ALA A 247 -7.11 -8.86 -11.29
C ALA A 247 -6.08 -8.86 -12.43
N ALA A 248 -6.51 -8.63 -13.67
CA ALA A 248 -5.61 -8.56 -14.82
C ALA A 248 -4.65 -7.36 -14.74
N LEU A 249 -5.13 -6.18 -14.32
CA LEU A 249 -4.32 -4.98 -14.16
C LEU A 249 -3.30 -5.14 -13.03
N ILE A 250 -3.71 -5.67 -11.87
CA ILE A 250 -2.84 -5.87 -10.71
C ILE A 250 -1.76 -6.91 -11.02
N ASN A 251 -2.12 -8.09 -11.54
CA ASN A 251 -1.16 -9.14 -11.88
C ASN A 251 -0.25 -8.78 -13.06
N GLY A 252 -0.74 -7.94 -13.98
CA GLY A 252 0.02 -7.46 -15.13
C GLY A 252 0.95 -6.29 -14.82
N TYR A 253 0.84 -5.69 -13.62
CA TYR A 253 1.64 -4.53 -13.27
C TYR A 253 3.09 -4.94 -12.98
N GLN A 254 4.02 -4.29 -13.69
CA GLN A 254 5.45 -4.57 -13.60
C GLN A 254 6.27 -3.30 -13.42
N ILE A 255 7.35 -3.39 -12.66
CA ILE A 255 8.39 -2.38 -12.56
C ILE A 255 9.69 -3.00 -13.08
N ASN A 256 10.29 -2.40 -14.10
CA ASN A 256 11.51 -2.90 -14.73
C ASN A 256 11.42 -4.38 -15.21
N GLY A 257 10.22 -4.82 -15.61
CA GLY A 257 9.96 -6.19 -16.07
C GLY A 257 9.66 -7.20 -14.95
N GLU A 258 9.65 -6.78 -13.70
CA GLU A 258 9.31 -7.62 -12.54
C GLU A 258 7.87 -7.36 -12.07
N ALA A 259 7.09 -8.44 -11.89
CA ALA A 259 5.75 -8.36 -11.31
C ALA A 259 5.83 -7.91 -9.85
N LEU A 260 4.99 -6.96 -9.48
CA LEU A 260 5.05 -6.35 -8.16
C LEU A 260 3.95 -6.82 -7.22
N PHE A 261 2.75 -7.00 -7.73
CA PHE A 261 1.58 -7.38 -6.95
C PHE A 261 1.01 -8.71 -7.41
N VAL A 262 0.41 -9.42 -6.47
CA VAL A 262 -0.39 -10.61 -6.74
C VAL A 262 -1.80 -10.37 -6.26
N PHE A 263 -2.77 -10.41 -7.17
CA PHE A 263 -4.18 -10.35 -6.83
C PHE A 263 -4.63 -11.63 -6.13
N ASN A 264 -5.30 -11.50 -4.99
CA ASN A 264 -5.79 -12.64 -4.21
C ASN A 264 -7.19 -12.40 -3.60
N ALA A 265 -7.93 -11.43 -4.12
CA ALA A 265 -9.29 -11.19 -3.64
C ALA A 265 -10.17 -12.42 -3.84
N LYS A 266 -10.90 -12.78 -2.78
CA LYS A 266 -11.96 -13.82 -2.84
C LYS A 266 -13.27 -13.13 -3.21
N ARG A 267 -13.96 -13.67 -4.18
CA ARG A 267 -15.28 -13.22 -4.65
C ARG A 267 -16.40 -13.71 -3.74
#